data_df3350173887c2998244f6d2aef0d345
#
_entry.id   df3350173887c2998244f6d2aef0d345
#
_cell.length_a   1.000
_cell.length_b   1.000
_cell.length_c   1.000
_cell.angle_alpha   90.00
_cell.angle_beta   90.00
_cell.angle_gamma   90.00
#
_symmetry.space_group_name_H-M   'P 1'
#
loop_
_entity.id
_entity.type
_entity.pdbx_description
1 polymer ?
#
loop_
_entity_poly.entity_id
_entity_poly.type
_entity_poly.pdbx_seq_one_letter_code
_entity_poly.pdbx_strand_id
1 'polypeptide(L)'
;MVLKDYLVLIPGIILAFILYSLSQGFNNIIGIELLGYSKSPISTAMIAILLGIFFGNFFKIRESFQKGLDFSRDYILKLGIICLGIQLKPFEFLEFGKVAIPLIVICIVSVLIVIKLIIKKLQIPTRMAYLISIGSTVCGTTAIMATAPVIKANKSEISYAIANITLFGILSMLLYPYFANFYFEGNSLFAGLFLGTAIHETSQVAAAGLIYDQQYNSPETLNIATVTKLLRNTFLIVMIPLFAFLYNRGQVKEKGYSILSIFPYFILGFVGMIILRNVGDEVFSTNNNWIEIIDFIKASSKIFLTMAMAAIGLSTNLKDIRNMGYKPFVVGFTAMLTVGVVSIITIELSLIHI
;
A
#
# COMPACT_ATOMS: atom_id res chain seq x y z
N MET A 1 3.69 20.32 -27.88
CA MET A 1 4.40 20.14 -26.60
C MET A 1 3.84 18.93 -25.83
N VAL A 2 2.53 18.84 -25.65
CA VAL A 2 1.86 17.77 -24.89
C VAL A 2 2.13 16.35 -25.41
N LEU A 3 2.16 16.12 -26.72
CA LEU A 3 2.35 14.75 -27.30
C LEU A 3 3.75 14.16 -27.03
N LYS A 4 4.80 14.99 -27.00
CA LYS A 4 6.17 14.57 -26.70
C LYS A 4 6.33 14.10 -25.25
N ASP A 5 5.59 14.70 -24.34
CA ASP A 5 5.67 14.37 -22.90
C ASP A 5 5.06 13.01 -22.62
N TYR A 6 4.01 12.58 -23.36
CA TYR A 6 3.41 11.25 -23.22
C TYR A 6 4.27 10.16 -23.87
N LEU A 7 4.96 10.45 -24.98
CA LEU A 7 5.85 9.46 -25.64
C LEU A 7 7.00 9.01 -24.73
N VAL A 8 7.45 9.85 -23.83
CA VAL A 8 8.52 9.54 -22.87
C VAL A 8 8.08 8.53 -21.79
N LEU A 9 6.77 8.40 -21.54
CA LEU A 9 6.24 7.43 -20.57
C LEU A 9 6.17 6.01 -21.13
N ILE A 10 5.99 5.90 -22.46
CA ILE A 10 5.72 4.63 -23.16
C ILE A 10 6.77 3.55 -22.84
N PRO A 11 8.08 3.79 -22.91
CA PRO A 11 9.07 2.73 -22.68
C PRO A 11 8.94 2.08 -21.31
N GLY A 12 8.77 2.88 -20.25
CA GLY A 12 8.63 2.37 -18.88
C GLY A 12 7.31 1.63 -18.64
N ILE A 13 6.22 2.10 -19.24
CA ILE A 13 4.91 1.42 -19.18
C ILE A 13 5.00 0.06 -19.89
N ILE A 14 5.60 0.02 -21.08
CA ILE A 14 5.81 -1.23 -21.82
C ILE A 14 6.68 -2.20 -21.01
N LEU A 15 7.74 -1.73 -20.36
CA LEU A 15 8.59 -2.58 -19.53
C LEU A 15 7.80 -3.18 -18.36
N ALA A 16 6.96 -2.38 -17.68
CA ALA A 16 6.09 -2.87 -16.63
C ALA A 16 5.07 -3.91 -17.14
N PHE A 17 4.51 -3.69 -18.33
CA PHE A 17 3.61 -4.64 -18.97
C PHE A 17 4.31 -5.95 -19.39
N ILE A 18 5.54 -5.87 -19.91
CA ILE A 18 6.35 -7.06 -20.24
C ILE A 18 6.60 -7.88 -18.98
N LEU A 19 6.99 -7.25 -17.87
CA LEU A 19 7.20 -7.96 -16.61
C LEU A 19 5.90 -8.56 -16.04
N TYR A 20 4.77 -7.88 -16.21
CA TYR A 20 3.46 -8.45 -15.90
C TYR A 20 3.22 -9.73 -16.73
N SER A 21 3.43 -9.69 -18.05
CA SER A 21 3.23 -10.83 -18.92
C SER A 21 4.19 -11.98 -18.61
N LEU A 22 5.45 -11.68 -18.33
CA LEU A 22 6.42 -12.66 -17.86
C LEU A 22 6.00 -13.29 -16.54
N SER A 23 5.52 -12.50 -15.59
CA SER A 23 5.07 -13.02 -14.29
C SER A 23 3.87 -13.95 -14.41
N GLN A 24 2.96 -13.71 -15.36
CA GLN A 24 1.89 -14.66 -15.69
C GLN A 24 2.44 -15.96 -16.28
N GLY A 25 3.37 -15.87 -17.23
CA GLY A 25 4.02 -17.03 -17.81
C GLY A 25 4.75 -17.88 -16.77
N PHE A 26 5.56 -17.24 -15.92
CA PHE A 26 6.25 -17.93 -14.81
C PHE A 26 5.27 -18.54 -13.80
N ASN A 27 4.17 -17.87 -13.51
CA ASN A 27 3.15 -18.39 -12.61
C ASN A 27 2.53 -19.69 -13.16
N ASN A 28 2.21 -19.72 -14.46
CA ASN A 28 1.68 -20.92 -15.11
C ASN A 28 2.70 -22.06 -15.17
N ILE A 29 3.94 -21.75 -15.58
CA ILE A 29 5.01 -22.76 -15.69
C ILE A 29 5.32 -23.37 -14.31
N ILE A 30 5.55 -22.54 -13.29
CA ILE A 30 5.91 -23.02 -11.95
C ILE A 30 4.73 -23.78 -11.32
N GLY A 31 3.53 -23.23 -11.39
CA GLY A 31 2.38 -23.77 -10.68
C GLY A 31 1.80 -25.02 -11.35
N ILE A 32 1.51 -24.92 -12.65
CA ILE A 32 0.76 -25.93 -13.38
C ILE A 32 1.70 -26.98 -14.00
N GLU A 33 2.70 -26.53 -14.78
CA GLU A 33 3.54 -27.44 -15.56
C GLU A 33 4.59 -28.15 -14.71
N LEU A 34 5.26 -27.43 -13.79
CA LEU A 34 6.39 -27.98 -13.03
C LEU A 34 5.97 -28.68 -11.73
N LEU A 35 5.02 -28.09 -11.01
CA LEU A 35 4.57 -28.60 -9.70
C LEU A 35 3.26 -29.40 -9.76
N GLY A 36 2.56 -29.41 -10.91
CA GLY A 36 1.31 -30.15 -11.10
C GLY A 36 0.14 -29.69 -10.23
N TYR A 37 0.21 -28.49 -9.66
CA TYR A 37 -0.89 -27.94 -8.88
C TYR A 37 -1.98 -27.34 -9.78
N SER A 38 -3.23 -27.41 -9.33
CA SER A 38 -4.34 -26.70 -9.98
C SER A 38 -4.17 -25.16 -9.94
N LYS A 39 -3.34 -24.65 -9.03
CA LYS A 39 -3.00 -23.25 -8.83
C LYS A 39 -1.58 -23.11 -8.32
N SER A 40 -0.84 -22.12 -8.83
CA SER A 40 0.52 -21.87 -8.38
C SER A 40 0.56 -21.48 -6.87
N PRO A 41 1.53 -22.01 -6.10
CA PRO A 41 1.73 -21.62 -4.71
C PRO A 41 2.25 -20.19 -4.55
N ILE A 42 2.62 -19.52 -5.63
CA ILE A 42 3.12 -18.13 -5.65
C ILE A 42 2.21 -17.30 -6.55
N SER A 43 1.72 -16.16 -6.06
CA SER A 43 0.84 -15.29 -6.84
C SER A 43 1.57 -14.56 -7.97
N THR A 44 0.87 -14.24 -9.06
CA THR A 44 1.42 -13.45 -10.19
C THR A 44 1.95 -12.08 -9.73
N ALA A 45 1.25 -11.44 -8.79
CA ALA A 45 1.67 -10.15 -8.23
C ALA A 45 3.00 -10.27 -7.46
N MET A 46 3.17 -11.35 -6.70
CA MET A 46 4.43 -11.63 -5.98
C MET A 46 5.58 -11.88 -6.94
N ILE A 47 5.37 -12.67 -8.00
CA ILE A 47 6.37 -12.91 -9.03
C ILE A 47 6.74 -11.60 -9.73
N ALA A 48 5.76 -10.75 -10.06
CA ALA A 48 6.00 -9.47 -10.71
C ALA A 48 6.91 -8.54 -9.88
N ILE A 49 6.68 -8.46 -8.57
CA ILE A 49 7.54 -7.68 -7.67
C ILE A 49 8.95 -8.26 -7.59
N LEU A 50 9.06 -9.57 -7.39
CA LEU A 50 10.37 -10.24 -7.26
C LEU A 50 11.19 -10.13 -8.54
N LEU A 51 10.59 -10.34 -9.70
CA LEU A 51 11.22 -10.10 -11.00
C LEU A 51 11.63 -8.63 -11.14
N GLY A 52 10.75 -7.69 -10.75
CA GLY A 52 11.06 -6.26 -10.74
C GLY A 52 12.29 -5.95 -9.89
N ILE A 53 12.35 -6.43 -8.64
CA ILE A 53 13.51 -6.25 -7.76
C ILE A 53 14.77 -6.87 -8.37
N PHE A 54 14.67 -8.07 -8.91
CA PHE A 54 15.79 -8.73 -9.56
C PHE A 54 16.32 -7.89 -10.73
N PHE A 55 15.47 -7.58 -11.72
CA PHE A 55 15.89 -6.81 -12.89
C PHE A 55 16.37 -5.40 -12.53
N GLY A 56 15.73 -4.73 -11.57
CA GLY A 56 16.07 -3.37 -11.14
C GLY A 56 17.44 -3.26 -10.46
N ASN A 57 17.91 -4.33 -9.81
CA ASN A 57 19.20 -4.31 -9.09
C ASN A 57 20.35 -4.98 -9.84
N PHE A 58 20.06 -5.95 -10.71
CA PHE A 58 21.10 -6.66 -11.48
C PHE A 58 21.35 -6.05 -12.86
N PHE A 59 20.37 -5.33 -13.42
CA PHE A 59 20.50 -4.70 -14.74
C PHE A 59 20.39 -3.18 -14.61
N LYS A 60 21.23 -2.45 -15.34
CA LYS A 60 21.19 -1.00 -15.39
C LYS A 60 20.00 -0.54 -16.24
N ILE A 61 18.89 -0.16 -15.58
CA ILE A 61 17.74 0.40 -16.29
C ILE A 61 18.11 1.78 -16.82
N ARG A 62 17.88 2.01 -18.12
CA ARG A 62 18.15 3.31 -18.75
C ARG A 62 17.21 4.38 -18.19
N GLU A 63 17.71 5.60 -18.08
CA GLU A 63 16.92 6.75 -17.60
C GLU A 63 15.63 6.98 -18.42
N SER A 64 15.62 6.61 -19.70
CA SER A 64 14.45 6.69 -20.57
C SER A 64 13.23 5.87 -20.10
N PHE A 65 13.44 4.83 -19.29
CA PHE A 65 12.35 4.03 -18.72
C PHE A 65 11.81 4.62 -17.42
N GLN A 66 12.61 5.43 -16.70
CA GLN A 66 12.29 5.86 -15.34
C GLN A 66 10.97 6.61 -15.25
N LYS A 67 10.72 7.57 -16.14
CA LYS A 67 9.47 8.34 -16.13
C LYS A 67 8.22 7.47 -16.31
N GLY A 68 8.28 6.45 -17.17
CA GLY A 68 7.17 5.53 -17.37
C GLY A 68 6.98 4.55 -16.21
N LEU A 69 8.06 4.15 -15.54
CA LEU A 69 7.99 3.34 -14.32
C LEU A 69 7.40 4.14 -13.15
N ASP A 70 7.81 5.40 -12.98
CA ASP A 70 7.25 6.29 -11.97
C ASP A 70 5.75 6.52 -12.24
N PHE A 71 5.37 6.73 -13.50
CA PHE A 71 3.97 6.81 -13.90
C PHE A 71 3.18 5.52 -13.55
N SER A 72 3.77 4.36 -13.84
CA SER A 72 3.12 3.08 -13.52
C SER A 72 2.97 2.88 -12.02
N ARG A 73 3.98 3.22 -11.23
CA ARG A 73 3.94 3.14 -9.77
C ARG A 73 2.93 4.09 -9.15
N ASP A 74 2.78 5.31 -9.70
CA ASP A 74 2.00 6.36 -9.05
C ASP A 74 0.58 6.51 -9.64
N TYR A 75 0.42 6.37 -10.95
CA TYR A 75 -0.87 6.61 -11.64
C TYR A 75 -1.57 5.31 -12.04
N ILE A 76 -0.88 4.32 -12.63
CA ILE A 76 -1.51 3.03 -12.99
C ILE A 76 -1.94 2.30 -11.72
N LEU A 77 -1.17 2.36 -10.63
CA LEU A 77 -1.58 1.86 -9.33
C LEU A 77 -2.90 2.47 -8.87
N LYS A 78 -2.98 3.81 -8.87
CA LYS A 78 -4.21 4.52 -8.43
C LYS A 78 -5.40 4.17 -9.31
N LEU A 79 -5.19 4.03 -10.61
CA LEU A 79 -6.23 3.59 -11.54
C LEU A 79 -6.70 2.17 -11.22
N GLY A 80 -5.76 1.25 -10.94
CA GLY A 80 -6.09 -0.09 -10.46
C GLY A 80 -6.92 -0.09 -9.18
N ILE A 81 -6.57 0.76 -8.20
CA ILE A 81 -7.33 0.92 -6.96
C ILE A 81 -8.71 1.55 -7.22
N ILE A 82 -8.83 2.55 -8.08
CA ILE A 82 -10.11 3.14 -8.48
C ILE A 82 -11.02 2.05 -9.05
N CYS A 83 -10.50 1.25 -9.99
CA CYS A 83 -11.26 0.16 -10.61
C CYS A 83 -11.70 -0.93 -9.61
N LEU A 84 -10.96 -1.13 -8.49
CA LEU A 84 -11.39 -2.04 -7.42
C LEU A 84 -12.74 -1.64 -6.82
N GLY A 85 -13.07 -0.35 -6.79
CA GLY A 85 -14.34 0.13 -6.24
C GLY A 85 -15.58 -0.50 -6.86
N ILE A 86 -15.49 -0.97 -8.13
CA ILE A 86 -16.59 -1.67 -8.82
C ILE A 86 -16.97 -3.01 -8.15
N GLN A 87 -16.09 -3.57 -7.30
CA GLN A 87 -16.33 -4.85 -6.63
C GLN A 87 -17.08 -4.69 -5.30
N LEU A 88 -17.22 -3.47 -4.79
CA LEU A 88 -17.82 -3.16 -3.49
C LEU A 88 -19.24 -2.62 -3.63
N LYS A 89 -20.09 -2.99 -2.67
CA LYS A 89 -21.40 -2.35 -2.46
C LYS A 89 -21.29 -1.25 -1.40
N PRO A 90 -22.09 -0.17 -1.48
CA PRO A 90 -22.02 0.95 -0.54
C PRO A 90 -22.21 0.54 0.92
N PHE A 91 -23.08 -0.40 1.19
CA PHE A 91 -23.35 -0.90 2.54
C PHE A 91 -22.12 -1.59 3.15
N GLU A 92 -21.45 -2.46 2.38
CA GLU A 92 -20.23 -3.14 2.79
C GLU A 92 -19.10 -2.13 3.12
N PHE A 93 -18.97 -1.08 2.30
CA PHE A 93 -17.98 -0.02 2.55
C PHE A 93 -18.19 0.68 3.89
N LEU A 94 -19.45 0.98 4.25
CA LEU A 94 -19.79 1.65 5.52
C LEU A 94 -19.59 0.72 6.72
N GLU A 95 -19.94 -0.56 6.60
CA GLU A 95 -19.76 -1.55 7.66
C GLU A 95 -18.28 -1.78 7.97
N PHE A 96 -17.47 -1.97 6.93
CA PHE A 96 -16.01 -2.10 7.11
C PHE A 96 -15.42 -0.88 7.79
N GLY A 97 -15.91 0.32 7.47
CA GLY A 97 -15.48 1.57 8.08
C GLY A 97 -15.70 1.63 9.57
N LYS A 98 -16.84 1.14 10.07
CA LYS A 98 -17.17 1.15 11.52
C LYS A 98 -16.15 0.35 12.33
N VAL A 99 -15.71 -0.80 11.82
CA VAL A 99 -14.72 -1.66 12.49
C VAL A 99 -13.29 -1.16 12.26
N ALA A 100 -12.99 -0.70 11.05
CA ALA A 100 -11.65 -0.27 10.67
C ALA A 100 -11.19 1.01 11.40
N ILE A 101 -12.08 1.99 11.62
CA ILE A 101 -11.69 3.28 12.22
C ILE A 101 -11.15 3.13 13.64
N PRO A 102 -11.82 2.47 14.60
CA PRO A 102 -11.27 2.24 15.94
C PRO A 102 -9.93 1.48 15.89
N LEU A 103 -9.85 0.43 15.09
CA LEU A 103 -8.64 -0.36 14.89
C LEU A 103 -7.47 0.51 14.41
N ILE A 104 -7.70 1.36 13.40
CA ILE A 104 -6.71 2.30 12.86
C ILE A 104 -6.21 3.26 13.94
N VAL A 105 -7.12 3.86 14.72
CA VAL A 105 -6.77 4.80 15.79
C VAL A 105 -5.89 4.13 16.84
N ILE A 106 -6.27 2.94 17.30
CA ILE A 106 -5.50 2.17 18.29
C ILE A 106 -4.09 1.85 17.74
N CYS A 107 -3.98 1.40 16.49
CA CYS A 107 -2.70 1.14 15.86
C CYS A 107 -1.83 2.41 15.75
N ILE A 108 -2.39 3.54 15.33
CA ILE A 108 -1.67 4.82 15.24
C ILE A 108 -1.13 5.23 16.62
N VAL A 109 -1.98 5.26 17.63
CA VAL A 109 -1.61 5.69 18.99
C VAL A 109 -0.53 4.78 19.58
N SER A 110 -0.68 3.47 19.43
CA SER A 110 0.27 2.48 19.94
C SER A 110 1.66 2.65 19.33
N VAL A 111 1.77 2.83 18.01
CA VAL A 111 3.06 3.06 17.33
C VAL A 111 3.70 4.36 17.81
N LEU A 112 2.93 5.44 17.93
CA LEU A 112 3.46 6.72 18.42
C LEU A 112 4.03 6.59 19.84
N ILE A 113 3.36 5.87 20.73
CA ILE A 113 3.82 5.63 22.10
C ILE A 113 5.11 4.81 22.09
N VAL A 114 5.11 3.67 21.39
CA VAL A 114 6.25 2.75 21.35
C VAL A 114 7.49 3.42 20.74
N ILE A 115 7.34 4.12 19.61
CA ILE A 115 8.47 4.81 18.98
C ILE A 115 9.00 5.94 19.88
N LYS A 116 8.12 6.68 20.57
CA LYS A 116 8.55 7.72 21.53
C LYS A 116 9.42 7.13 22.66
N LEU A 117 9.12 5.93 23.12
CA LEU A 117 9.92 5.23 24.14
C LEU A 117 11.28 4.78 23.58
N ILE A 118 11.29 4.26 22.35
CA ILE A 118 12.51 3.76 21.69
C ILE A 118 13.46 4.88 21.31
N ILE A 119 12.97 6.03 20.87
CA ILE A 119 13.80 7.20 20.54
C ILE A 119 14.72 7.55 21.69
N LYS A 120 14.18 7.60 22.93
CA LYS A 120 14.95 7.91 24.13
C LYS A 120 16.07 6.89 24.38
N LYS A 121 15.81 5.61 24.13
CA LYS A 121 16.74 4.51 24.39
C LYS A 121 17.86 4.41 23.34
N LEU A 122 17.52 4.62 22.05
CA LEU A 122 18.46 4.45 20.93
C LEU A 122 19.20 5.73 20.54
N GLN A 123 18.84 6.88 21.13
CA GLN A 123 19.44 8.19 20.80
C GLN A 123 19.43 8.50 19.30
N ILE A 124 18.28 8.31 18.67
CA ILE A 124 18.07 8.57 17.24
C ILE A 124 17.66 10.03 17.03
N PRO A 125 18.07 10.68 15.92
CA PRO A 125 17.58 12.00 15.58
C PRO A 125 16.05 12.06 15.61
N THR A 126 15.48 12.94 16.41
CA THR A 126 14.04 13.03 16.65
C THR A 126 13.23 13.19 15.36
N ARG A 127 13.77 13.96 14.40
CA ARG A 127 13.12 14.18 13.10
C ARG A 127 12.99 12.88 12.31
N MET A 128 14.07 12.10 12.22
CA MET A 128 14.05 10.80 11.53
C MET A 128 13.05 9.84 12.17
N ALA A 129 13.02 9.79 13.50
CA ALA A 129 12.10 8.95 14.23
C ALA A 129 10.63 9.38 14.02
N TYR A 130 10.34 10.69 13.97
CA TYR A 130 9.02 11.21 13.61
C TYR A 130 8.61 10.84 12.19
N LEU A 131 9.55 10.92 11.22
CA LEU A 131 9.28 10.50 9.84
C LEU A 131 8.98 9.00 9.75
N ILE A 132 9.74 8.15 10.45
CA ILE A 132 9.45 6.71 10.50
C ILE A 132 8.09 6.47 11.17
N SER A 133 7.78 7.20 12.26
CA SER A 133 6.50 7.06 12.96
C SER A 133 5.31 7.35 12.05
N ILE A 134 5.30 8.52 11.39
CA ILE A 134 4.19 8.92 10.53
C ILE A 134 4.10 8.04 9.28
N GLY A 135 5.25 7.62 8.72
CA GLY A 135 5.29 6.67 7.62
C GLY A 135 4.69 5.33 8.00
N SER A 136 5.02 4.79 9.17
CA SER A 136 4.47 3.52 9.66
C SER A 136 2.99 3.59 10.03
N THR A 137 2.51 4.76 10.48
CA THR A 137 1.16 4.91 11.00
C THR A 137 0.11 5.34 9.98
N VAL A 138 0.48 5.91 8.84
CA VAL A 138 -0.49 6.43 7.86
C VAL A 138 -0.29 5.79 6.48
N CYS A 139 0.49 6.41 5.59
CA CYS A 139 0.57 6.01 4.19
C CYS A 139 2.01 5.89 3.64
N GLY A 140 2.95 5.55 4.49
CA GLY A 140 4.32 5.29 4.07
C GLY A 140 5.05 6.53 3.58
N THR A 141 5.61 6.44 2.38
CA THR A 141 6.45 7.48 1.78
C THR A 141 5.71 8.81 1.59
N THR A 142 4.43 8.79 1.24
CA THR A 142 3.62 10.00 1.08
C THR A 142 3.53 10.80 2.38
N ALA A 143 3.32 10.11 3.52
CA ALA A 143 3.27 10.75 4.83
C ALA A 143 4.64 11.35 5.23
N ILE A 144 5.73 10.65 4.93
CA ILE A 144 7.09 11.13 5.14
C ILE A 144 7.34 12.42 4.36
N MET A 145 7.06 12.40 3.04
CA MET A 145 7.29 13.55 2.15
C MET A 145 6.45 14.77 2.51
N ALA A 146 5.20 14.56 2.94
CA ALA A 146 4.32 15.64 3.38
C ALA A 146 4.73 16.23 4.74
N THR A 147 5.32 15.43 5.64
CA THR A 147 5.70 15.87 6.98
C THR A 147 7.12 16.44 7.02
N ALA A 148 8.03 15.96 6.17
CA ALA A 148 9.44 16.35 6.17
C ALA A 148 9.67 17.88 6.13
N PRO A 149 9.02 18.68 5.26
CA PRO A 149 9.18 20.12 5.25
C PRO A 149 8.61 20.78 6.52
N VAL A 150 7.56 20.19 7.12
CA VAL A 150 6.90 20.72 8.32
C VAL A 150 7.81 20.64 9.54
N ILE A 151 8.59 19.57 9.66
CA ILE A 151 9.56 19.38 10.77
C ILE A 151 10.98 19.74 10.36
N LYS A 152 11.17 20.38 9.20
CA LYS A 152 12.47 20.81 8.66
C LYS A 152 13.51 19.66 8.65
N ALA A 153 13.09 18.46 8.23
CA ALA A 153 13.95 17.30 8.13
C ALA A 153 14.96 17.45 6.98
N ASN A 154 16.18 16.97 7.19
CA ASN A 154 17.22 16.99 6.17
C ASN A 154 17.08 15.81 5.19
N LYS A 155 17.77 15.89 4.06
CA LYS A 155 17.71 14.86 3.01
C LYS A 155 18.07 13.46 3.49
N SER A 156 19.06 13.35 4.39
CA SER A 156 19.50 12.08 4.93
C SER A 156 18.42 11.45 5.83
N GLU A 157 17.80 12.24 6.72
CA GLU A 157 16.70 11.78 7.58
C GLU A 157 15.51 11.27 6.78
N ILE A 158 15.17 11.99 5.67
CA ILE A 158 14.11 11.60 4.74
C ILE A 158 14.46 10.29 4.04
N SER A 159 15.67 10.18 3.48
CA SER A 159 16.10 8.97 2.76
C SER A 159 16.11 7.74 3.65
N TYR A 160 16.62 7.86 4.88
CA TYR A 160 16.60 6.75 5.84
C TYR A 160 15.19 6.34 6.25
N ALA A 161 14.29 7.30 6.46
CA ALA A 161 12.90 7.01 6.77
C ALA A 161 12.19 6.29 5.61
N ILE A 162 12.40 6.74 4.38
CA ILE A 162 11.84 6.10 3.18
C ILE A 162 12.39 4.69 3.01
N ALA A 163 13.71 4.48 3.10
CA ALA A 163 14.33 3.17 2.98
C ALA A 163 13.79 2.18 4.01
N ASN A 164 13.56 2.66 5.24
CA ASN A 164 12.98 1.90 6.33
C ASN A 164 11.56 1.42 6.01
N ILE A 165 10.68 2.33 5.64
CA ILE A 165 9.28 2.02 5.29
C ILE A 165 9.21 1.09 4.08
N THR A 166 10.08 1.29 3.09
CA THR A 166 10.14 0.43 1.91
C THR A 166 10.56 -0.99 2.28
N LEU A 167 11.63 -1.15 3.07
CA LEU A 167 12.11 -2.47 3.49
C LEU A 167 11.04 -3.26 4.25
N PHE A 168 10.55 -2.69 5.36
CA PHE A 168 9.59 -3.39 6.21
C PHE A 168 8.23 -3.54 5.55
N GLY A 169 7.87 -2.61 4.69
CA GLY A 169 6.67 -2.71 3.88
C GLY A 169 6.74 -3.84 2.85
N ILE A 170 7.87 -4.01 2.15
CA ILE A 170 8.07 -5.14 1.21
C ILE A 170 8.05 -6.47 1.98
N LEU A 171 8.73 -6.57 3.11
CA LEU A 171 8.70 -7.78 3.93
C LEU A 171 7.27 -8.13 4.39
N SER A 172 6.55 -7.14 4.91
CA SER A 172 5.15 -7.34 5.33
C SER A 172 4.25 -7.72 4.16
N MET A 173 4.39 -7.07 3.01
CA MET A 173 3.62 -7.35 1.81
C MET A 173 3.79 -8.79 1.32
N LEU A 174 5.00 -9.33 1.40
CA LEU A 174 5.31 -10.69 0.95
C LEU A 174 4.92 -11.76 1.98
N LEU A 175 5.03 -11.47 3.28
CA LEU A 175 4.86 -12.46 4.35
C LEU A 175 3.46 -12.45 4.98
N TYR A 176 2.87 -11.26 5.16
CA TYR A 176 1.61 -11.11 5.89
C TYR A 176 0.38 -11.77 5.22
N PRO A 177 0.27 -11.88 3.88
CA PRO A 177 -0.84 -12.63 3.28
C PRO A 177 -0.91 -14.09 3.75
N TYR A 178 0.24 -14.75 3.79
CA TYR A 178 0.33 -16.16 4.25
C TYR A 178 0.11 -16.29 5.76
N PHE A 179 0.71 -15.36 6.53
CA PHE A 179 0.51 -15.30 7.97
C PHE A 179 -0.96 -15.04 8.32
N ALA A 180 -1.61 -14.08 7.65
CA ALA A 180 -3.01 -13.75 7.89
C ALA A 180 -3.94 -14.93 7.58
N ASN A 181 -3.71 -15.65 6.48
CA ASN A 181 -4.50 -16.83 6.16
C ASN A 181 -4.35 -17.93 7.21
N PHE A 182 -3.12 -18.16 7.66
CA PHE A 182 -2.83 -19.17 8.69
C PHE A 182 -3.42 -18.79 10.04
N TYR A 183 -3.23 -17.52 10.47
CA TYR A 183 -3.62 -17.07 11.81
C TYR A 183 -5.13 -16.88 11.94
N PHE A 184 -5.79 -16.32 10.94
CA PHE A 184 -7.23 -16.07 10.94
C PHE A 184 -8.04 -17.19 10.26
N GLU A 185 -7.44 -18.35 10.04
CA GLU A 185 -8.09 -19.55 9.48
C GLU A 185 -8.89 -19.27 8.19
N GLY A 186 -8.36 -18.38 7.34
CA GLY A 186 -9.00 -18.00 6.07
C GLY A 186 -10.14 -16.98 6.21
N ASN A 187 -10.38 -16.39 7.38
CA ASN A 187 -11.40 -15.35 7.53
C ASN A 187 -11.03 -14.09 6.76
N SER A 188 -11.82 -13.79 5.71
CA SER A 188 -11.57 -12.69 4.78
C SER A 188 -11.61 -11.31 5.43
N LEU A 189 -12.53 -11.10 6.38
CA LEU A 189 -12.69 -9.83 7.09
C LEU A 189 -11.45 -9.52 7.94
N PHE A 190 -11.04 -10.48 8.76
CA PHE A 190 -9.91 -10.29 9.68
C PHE A 190 -8.59 -10.19 8.94
N ALA A 191 -8.38 -11.05 7.93
CA ALA A 191 -7.21 -10.95 7.07
C ALA A 191 -7.16 -9.59 6.36
N GLY A 192 -8.27 -9.11 5.82
CA GLY A 192 -8.36 -7.81 5.16
C GLY A 192 -8.08 -6.64 6.12
N LEU A 193 -8.68 -6.61 7.30
CA LEU A 193 -8.42 -5.60 8.33
C LEU A 193 -6.95 -5.61 8.76
N PHE A 194 -6.38 -6.79 8.99
CA PHE A 194 -4.97 -6.94 9.34
C PHE A 194 -4.05 -6.42 8.24
N LEU A 195 -4.22 -6.86 7.00
CA LEU A 195 -3.39 -6.40 5.88
C LEU A 195 -3.49 -4.88 5.67
N GLY A 196 -4.70 -4.31 5.78
CA GLY A 196 -4.94 -2.87 5.63
C GLY A 196 -4.31 -2.02 6.73
N THR A 197 -4.26 -2.55 7.97
CA THR A 197 -3.70 -1.85 9.13
C THR A 197 -2.22 -2.13 9.37
N ALA A 198 -1.74 -3.35 9.16
CA ALA A 198 -0.38 -3.73 9.50
C ALA A 198 0.67 -3.33 8.44
N ILE A 199 0.28 -3.16 7.17
CA ILE A 199 1.18 -2.80 6.08
C ILE A 199 1.25 -1.28 5.91
N HIS A 200 2.46 -0.76 5.66
CA HIS A 200 2.74 0.67 5.75
C HIS A 200 2.22 1.48 4.55
N GLU A 201 2.42 1.02 3.34
CA GLU A 201 2.18 1.78 2.11
C GLU A 201 0.96 1.27 1.34
N THR A 202 0.21 2.19 0.70
CA THR A 202 -1.01 1.84 -0.04
C THR A 202 -0.75 0.84 -1.16
N SER A 203 0.35 1.02 -1.88
CA SER A 203 0.78 0.09 -2.94
C SER A 203 1.06 -1.31 -2.40
N GLN A 204 1.71 -1.39 -1.25
CA GLN A 204 2.05 -2.64 -0.60
C GLN A 204 0.80 -3.35 -0.03
N VAL A 205 -0.18 -2.60 0.47
CA VAL A 205 -1.49 -3.16 0.89
C VAL A 205 -2.24 -3.74 -0.30
N ALA A 206 -2.32 -2.98 -1.40
CA ALA A 206 -2.94 -3.46 -2.63
C ALA A 206 -2.25 -4.73 -3.17
N ALA A 207 -0.91 -4.76 -3.11
CA ALA A 207 -0.13 -5.95 -3.47
C ALA A 207 -0.42 -7.15 -2.55
N ALA A 208 -0.38 -6.95 -1.24
CA ALA A 208 -0.65 -8.00 -0.26
C ALA A 208 -2.08 -8.56 -0.38
N GLY A 209 -3.06 -7.68 -0.54
CA GLY A 209 -4.44 -8.08 -0.80
C GLY A 209 -4.60 -8.85 -2.12
N LEU A 210 -3.90 -8.42 -3.18
CA LEU A 210 -3.90 -9.12 -4.47
C LEU A 210 -3.19 -10.48 -4.38
N ILE A 211 -2.08 -10.58 -3.65
CA ILE A 211 -1.41 -11.85 -3.35
C ILE A 211 -2.39 -12.79 -2.64
N TYR A 212 -3.09 -12.29 -1.62
CA TYR A 212 -4.07 -13.06 -0.87
C TYR A 212 -5.24 -13.52 -1.77
N ASP A 213 -5.83 -12.62 -2.55
CA ASP A 213 -6.90 -12.97 -3.50
C ASP A 213 -6.45 -14.03 -4.51
N GLN A 214 -5.29 -13.83 -5.13
CA GLN A 214 -4.76 -14.80 -6.11
C GLN A 214 -4.44 -16.15 -5.48
N GLN A 215 -3.98 -16.17 -4.22
CA GLN A 215 -3.58 -17.41 -3.54
C GLN A 215 -4.77 -18.18 -2.97
N TYR A 216 -5.73 -17.47 -2.38
CA TYR A 216 -6.81 -18.08 -1.59
C TYR A 216 -8.21 -17.87 -2.19
N ASN A 217 -8.32 -17.28 -3.40
CA ASN A 217 -9.58 -16.93 -4.08
C ASN A 217 -10.50 -16.06 -3.20
N SER A 218 -9.94 -15.03 -2.59
CA SER A 218 -10.66 -14.14 -1.68
C SER A 218 -10.58 -12.67 -2.13
N PRO A 219 -11.34 -12.26 -3.16
CA PRO A 219 -11.40 -10.87 -3.59
C PRO A 219 -11.92 -9.94 -2.49
N GLU A 220 -12.70 -10.46 -1.56
CA GLU A 220 -13.21 -9.73 -0.41
C GLU A 220 -12.06 -9.23 0.48
N THR A 221 -11.07 -10.05 0.77
CA THR A 221 -9.88 -9.66 1.54
C THR A 221 -9.13 -8.49 0.89
N LEU A 222 -8.95 -8.51 -0.43
CA LEU A 222 -8.34 -7.40 -1.18
C LEU A 222 -9.14 -6.11 -1.02
N ASN A 223 -10.46 -6.20 -1.12
CA ASN A 223 -11.37 -5.06 -1.01
C ASN A 223 -11.31 -4.46 0.40
N ILE A 224 -11.44 -5.30 1.45
CA ILE A 224 -11.40 -4.87 2.85
C ILE A 224 -10.04 -4.24 3.19
N ALA A 225 -8.93 -4.86 2.79
CA ALA A 225 -7.60 -4.32 3.00
C ALA A 225 -7.44 -2.94 2.34
N THR A 226 -7.95 -2.79 1.11
CA THR A 226 -7.90 -1.53 0.37
C THR A 226 -8.73 -0.45 1.05
N VAL A 227 -9.99 -0.73 1.42
CA VAL A 227 -10.86 0.21 2.16
C VAL A 227 -10.23 0.63 3.47
N THR A 228 -9.77 -0.31 4.26
CA THR A 228 -9.10 -0.05 5.54
C THR A 228 -7.90 0.88 5.36
N LYS A 229 -7.09 0.65 4.32
CA LYS A 229 -5.95 1.50 4.00
C LYS A 229 -6.36 2.89 3.51
N LEU A 230 -7.39 3.01 2.70
CA LEU A 230 -7.90 4.31 2.24
C LEU A 230 -8.42 5.14 3.41
N LEU A 231 -9.16 4.54 4.34
CA LEU A 231 -9.59 5.19 5.58
C LEU A 231 -8.38 5.64 6.42
N ARG A 232 -7.36 4.78 6.57
CA ARG A 232 -6.14 5.14 7.29
C ARG A 232 -5.41 6.33 6.65
N ASN A 233 -5.41 6.45 5.33
CA ASN A 233 -4.79 7.57 4.62
C ASN A 233 -5.46 8.91 4.94
N THR A 234 -6.76 8.95 5.24
CA THR A 234 -7.46 10.19 5.59
C THR A 234 -6.95 10.78 6.91
N PHE A 235 -6.40 9.96 7.81
CA PHE A 235 -5.79 10.44 9.05
C PHE A 235 -4.57 11.33 8.82
N LEU A 236 -4.02 11.40 7.60
CA LEU A 236 -2.96 12.33 7.25
C LEU A 236 -3.36 13.79 7.54
N ILE A 237 -4.63 14.11 7.34
CA ILE A 237 -5.22 15.44 7.62
C ILE A 237 -5.03 15.85 9.09
N VAL A 238 -5.09 14.89 10.02
CA VAL A 238 -4.93 15.12 11.45
C VAL A 238 -3.46 14.99 11.87
N MET A 239 -2.75 14.01 11.28
CA MET A 239 -1.40 13.66 11.72
C MET A 239 -0.37 14.72 11.34
N ILE A 240 -0.46 15.36 10.16
CA ILE A 240 0.48 16.40 9.76
C ILE A 240 0.42 17.62 10.70
N PRO A 241 -0.74 18.22 11.00
CA PRO A 241 -0.85 19.28 12.01
C PRO A 241 -0.37 18.85 13.38
N LEU A 242 -0.67 17.61 13.81
CA LEU A 242 -0.23 17.07 15.09
C LEU A 242 1.31 17.04 15.19
N PHE A 243 2.00 16.52 14.16
CA PHE A 243 3.48 16.51 14.15
C PHE A 243 4.06 17.90 14.03
N ALA A 244 3.42 18.80 13.28
CA ALA A 244 3.79 20.22 13.24
C ALA A 244 3.75 20.84 14.65
N PHE A 245 2.66 20.61 15.39
CA PHE A 245 2.50 21.10 16.75
C PHE A 245 3.51 20.47 17.72
N LEU A 246 3.69 19.16 17.68
CA LEU A 246 4.63 18.44 18.56
C LEU A 246 6.08 18.88 18.35
N TYR A 247 6.45 19.15 17.09
CA TYR A 247 7.80 19.56 16.74
C TYR A 247 8.04 21.05 17.00
N ASN A 248 7.08 21.91 16.66
CA ASN A 248 7.21 23.37 16.78
C ASN A 248 6.80 23.93 18.15
N ARG A 249 6.69 23.11 19.18
CA ARG A 249 6.45 23.57 20.57
C ARG A 249 7.53 24.57 20.98
N GLY A 250 7.34 25.85 20.64
CA GLY A 250 8.25 26.94 20.97
C GLY A 250 8.67 27.85 19.81
N GLN A 251 8.30 27.57 18.57
CA GLN A 251 8.56 28.44 17.42
C GLN A 251 7.25 28.72 16.67
N VAL A 252 6.84 29.97 16.68
CA VAL A 252 5.56 30.44 16.13
C VAL A 252 5.73 30.70 14.62
N LYS A 253 4.65 30.38 13.87
CA LYS A 253 4.26 30.87 12.55
C LYS A 253 5.14 30.50 11.35
N GLU A 254 4.76 29.43 10.65
CA GLU A 254 4.95 29.35 9.20
C GLU A 254 3.66 28.89 8.49
N LYS A 255 3.49 29.32 7.25
CA LYS A 255 2.33 29.23 6.36
C LYS A 255 1.52 27.94 6.50
N GLY A 256 0.22 28.09 6.72
CA GLY A 256 -0.72 26.99 6.76
C GLY A 256 -0.69 26.15 5.48
N TYR A 257 -0.47 24.86 5.64
CA TYR A 257 -0.65 23.90 4.54
C TYR A 257 -2.13 23.80 4.20
N SER A 258 -2.46 23.85 2.92
CA SER A 258 -3.84 23.60 2.49
C SER A 258 -4.15 22.13 2.72
N ILE A 259 -5.15 21.86 3.55
CA ILE A 259 -5.66 20.49 3.80
C ILE A 259 -6.04 19.80 2.48
N LEU A 260 -6.57 20.56 1.52
CA LEU A 260 -6.92 20.09 0.19
C LEU A 260 -5.72 19.54 -0.61
N SER A 261 -4.50 20.10 -0.44
CA SER A 261 -3.32 19.61 -1.15
C SER A 261 -2.80 18.27 -0.65
N ILE A 262 -3.22 17.85 0.54
CA ILE A 262 -2.79 16.61 1.20
C ILE A 262 -3.78 15.47 0.94
N PHE A 263 -5.03 15.80 0.56
CA PHE A 263 -6.08 14.82 0.36
C PHE A 263 -5.80 13.94 -0.87
N PRO A 264 -5.83 12.61 -0.73
CA PRO A 264 -5.57 11.70 -1.84
C PRO A 264 -6.81 11.57 -2.74
N TYR A 265 -6.94 12.45 -3.75
CA TYR A 265 -8.11 12.56 -4.61
C TYR A 265 -8.56 11.28 -5.32
N PHE A 266 -7.67 10.29 -5.51
CA PHE A 266 -8.05 9.01 -6.12
C PHE A 266 -9.07 8.23 -5.28
N ILE A 267 -9.22 8.54 -3.98
CA ILE A 267 -10.27 7.99 -3.10
C ILE A 267 -11.66 8.38 -3.64
N LEU A 268 -11.82 9.61 -4.14
CA LEU A 268 -13.08 10.04 -4.74
C LEU A 268 -13.43 9.21 -5.98
N GLY A 269 -12.42 8.86 -6.80
CA GLY A 269 -12.60 7.97 -7.93
C GLY A 269 -13.02 6.55 -7.49
N PHE A 270 -12.41 6.02 -6.41
CA PHE A 270 -12.77 4.74 -5.83
C PHE A 270 -14.23 4.73 -5.33
N VAL A 271 -14.65 5.75 -4.56
CA VAL A 271 -16.04 5.91 -4.10
C VAL A 271 -16.99 6.10 -5.29
N GLY A 272 -16.58 6.85 -6.32
CA GLY A 272 -17.35 7.00 -7.56
C GLY A 272 -17.63 5.65 -8.24
N MET A 273 -16.66 4.73 -8.25
CA MET A 273 -16.87 3.38 -8.79
C MET A 273 -17.82 2.52 -7.94
N ILE A 274 -17.81 2.70 -6.60
CA ILE A 274 -18.81 2.06 -5.72
C ILE A 274 -20.22 2.57 -6.05
N ILE A 275 -20.38 3.88 -6.22
CA ILE A 275 -21.67 4.49 -6.58
C ILE A 275 -22.11 4.01 -7.96
N LEU A 276 -21.19 4.01 -8.95
CA LEU A 276 -21.46 3.50 -10.30
C LEU A 276 -21.95 2.05 -10.27
N ARG A 277 -21.32 1.20 -9.44
CA ARG A 277 -21.76 -0.19 -9.24
C ARG A 277 -23.19 -0.27 -8.71
N ASN A 278 -23.51 0.50 -7.68
CA ASN A 278 -24.83 0.47 -7.06
C ASN A 278 -25.93 0.93 -8.03
N VAL A 279 -25.71 2.09 -8.67
CA VAL A 279 -26.65 2.63 -9.67
C VAL A 279 -26.80 1.68 -10.87
N GLY A 280 -25.69 1.13 -11.35
CA GLY A 280 -25.70 0.20 -12.48
C GLY A 280 -26.42 -1.11 -12.15
N ASP A 281 -26.26 -1.65 -10.94
CA ASP A 281 -26.97 -2.85 -10.49
C ASP A 281 -28.49 -2.62 -10.36
N GLU A 282 -28.93 -1.40 -9.97
CA GLU A 282 -30.35 -1.06 -9.92
C GLU A 282 -30.96 -0.86 -11.31
N VAL A 283 -30.26 -0.17 -12.21
CA VAL A 283 -30.79 0.21 -13.53
C VAL A 283 -30.62 -0.92 -14.56
N PHE A 284 -29.55 -1.70 -14.48
CA PHE A 284 -29.17 -2.70 -15.50
C PHE A 284 -29.02 -4.11 -14.93
N SER A 285 -29.73 -4.47 -13.85
CA SER A 285 -29.62 -5.75 -13.13
C SER A 285 -29.71 -7.01 -14.01
N THR A 286 -30.48 -6.95 -15.10
CA THR A 286 -30.68 -8.08 -16.03
C THR A 286 -29.90 -7.95 -17.34
N ASN A 287 -29.09 -6.92 -17.51
CA ASN A 287 -28.39 -6.64 -18.75
C ASN A 287 -27.03 -7.34 -18.79
N ASN A 288 -26.84 -8.29 -19.69
CA ASN A 288 -25.56 -9.01 -19.86
C ASN A 288 -24.39 -8.07 -20.14
N ASN A 289 -24.58 -6.99 -20.88
CA ASN A 289 -23.54 -6.01 -21.18
C ASN A 289 -23.02 -5.34 -19.88
N TRP A 290 -23.90 -5.13 -18.88
CA TRP A 290 -23.48 -4.58 -17.60
C TRP A 290 -22.56 -5.54 -16.84
N ILE A 291 -22.88 -6.83 -16.83
CA ILE A 291 -22.05 -7.87 -16.22
C ILE A 291 -20.67 -7.92 -16.91
N GLU A 292 -20.64 -7.89 -18.24
CA GLU A 292 -19.39 -7.88 -19.02
C GLU A 292 -18.53 -6.65 -18.72
N ILE A 293 -19.13 -5.46 -18.57
CA ILE A 293 -18.42 -4.22 -18.18
C ILE A 293 -17.81 -4.38 -16.79
N ILE A 294 -18.56 -4.90 -15.82
CA ILE A 294 -18.05 -5.14 -14.47
C ILE A 294 -16.84 -6.09 -14.51
N ASP A 295 -16.94 -7.19 -15.22
CA ASP A 295 -15.87 -8.19 -15.28
C ASP A 295 -14.63 -7.66 -16.04
N PHE A 296 -14.83 -6.85 -17.08
CA PHE A 296 -13.75 -6.13 -17.75
C PHE A 296 -13.03 -5.17 -16.80
N ILE A 297 -13.76 -4.38 -15.99
CA ILE A 297 -13.18 -3.45 -15.03
C ILE A 297 -12.43 -4.21 -13.93
N LYS A 298 -12.97 -5.32 -13.42
CA LYS A 298 -12.31 -6.19 -12.44
C LYS A 298 -10.98 -6.75 -12.98
N ALA A 299 -11.01 -7.29 -14.20
CA ALA A 299 -9.83 -7.82 -14.87
C ALA A 299 -8.77 -6.72 -15.07
N SER A 300 -9.21 -5.54 -15.56
CA SER A 300 -8.33 -4.37 -15.75
C SER A 300 -7.68 -3.93 -14.45
N SER A 301 -8.43 -3.92 -13.33
CA SER A 301 -7.89 -3.61 -12.00
C SER A 301 -6.72 -4.54 -11.63
N LYS A 302 -6.90 -5.86 -11.78
CA LYS A 302 -5.84 -6.85 -11.48
C LYS A 302 -4.60 -6.67 -12.37
N ILE A 303 -4.78 -6.35 -13.66
CA ILE A 303 -3.69 -6.05 -14.59
C ILE A 303 -2.92 -4.79 -14.14
N PHE A 304 -3.64 -3.69 -13.89
CA PHE A 304 -3.03 -2.43 -13.48
C PHE A 304 -2.28 -2.55 -12.15
N LEU A 305 -2.86 -3.24 -11.17
CA LEU A 305 -2.20 -3.50 -9.91
C LEU A 305 -0.93 -4.33 -10.10
N THR A 306 -0.97 -5.42 -10.88
CA THR A 306 0.20 -6.27 -11.12
C THR A 306 1.29 -5.54 -11.90
N MET A 307 0.95 -4.72 -12.90
CA MET A 307 1.90 -3.85 -13.62
C MET A 307 2.58 -2.85 -12.67
N ALA A 308 1.79 -2.24 -11.77
CA ALA A 308 2.32 -1.34 -10.76
C ALA A 308 3.27 -2.07 -9.80
N MET A 309 2.98 -3.34 -9.45
CA MET A 309 3.87 -4.17 -8.63
C MET A 309 5.22 -4.41 -9.33
N ALA A 310 5.22 -4.72 -10.63
CA ALA A 310 6.44 -4.84 -11.41
C ALA A 310 7.26 -3.53 -11.40
N ALA A 311 6.60 -2.38 -11.59
CA ALA A 311 7.25 -1.07 -11.56
C ALA A 311 7.82 -0.72 -10.18
N ILE A 312 7.11 -1.05 -9.09
CA ILE A 312 7.59 -0.89 -7.71
C ILE A 312 8.85 -1.75 -7.50
N GLY A 313 8.82 -3.01 -7.93
CA GLY A 313 9.97 -3.89 -7.86
C GLY A 313 11.20 -3.31 -8.57
N LEU A 314 11.03 -2.86 -9.82
CA LEU A 314 12.09 -2.23 -10.63
C LEU A 314 12.67 -0.97 -9.98
N SER A 315 11.86 -0.21 -9.26
CA SER A 315 12.26 1.02 -8.57
C SER A 315 12.86 0.77 -7.18
N THR A 316 12.81 -0.45 -6.68
CA THR A 316 13.33 -0.82 -5.36
C THR A 316 14.84 -1.01 -5.41
N ASN A 317 15.60 -0.15 -4.72
CA ASN A 317 17.07 -0.18 -4.66
C ASN A 317 17.55 -0.88 -3.38
N LEU A 318 18.13 -2.07 -3.52
CA LEU A 318 18.66 -2.84 -2.39
C LEU A 318 19.88 -2.19 -1.72
N LYS A 319 20.64 -1.35 -2.46
CA LYS A 319 21.79 -0.63 -1.89
C LYS A 319 21.34 0.41 -0.86
N ASP A 320 20.23 1.12 -1.12
CA ASP A 320 19.71 2.12 -0.19
C ASP A 320 19.25 1.45 1.11
N ILE A 321 18.65 0.27 1.01
CA ILE A 321 18.26 -0.55 2.15
C ILE A 321 19.47 -0.99 2.95
N ARG A 322 20.53 -1.48 2.29
CA ARG A 322 21.77 -1.93 2.94
C ARG A 322 22.48 -0.81 3.69
N ASN A 323 22.42 0.43 3.18
CA ASN A 323 23.12 1.58 3.74
C ASN A 323 22.38 2.25 4.92
N MET A 324 21.19 1.77 5.29
CA MET A 324 20.33 2.38 6.31
C MET A 324 20.94 2.41 7.73
N GLY A 325 21.81 1.47 8.05
CA GLY A 325 22.37 1.33 9.40
C GLY A 325 21.39 0.67 10.39
N TYR A 326 21.93 0.20 11.53
CA TYR A 326 21.16 -0.64 12.46
C TYR A 326 20.11 0.14 13.28
N LYS A 327 20.36 1.40 13.65
CA LYS A 327 19.44 2.17 14.50
C LYS A 327 18.08 2.45 13.82
N PRO A 328 18.04 3.03 12.61
CA PRO A 328 16.79 3.17 11.86
C PRO A 328 16.11 1.81 11.58
N PHE A 329 16.92 0.77 11.31
CA PHE A 329 16.40 -0.59 11.13
C PHE A 329 15.61 -1.06 12.35
N VAL A 330 16.17 -0.93 13.57
CA VAL A 330 15.48 -1.32 14.81
C VAL A 330 14.18 -0.54 15.00
N VAL A 331 14.15 0.76 14.70
CA VAL A 331 12.91 1.56 14.81
C VAL A 331 11.83 1.07 13.87
N GLY A 332 12.18 0.82 12.61
CA GLY A 332 11.21 0.33 11.64
C GLY A 332 10.74 -1.09 11.93
N PHE A 333 11.64 -1.97 12.32
CA PHE A 333 11.30 -3.32 12.75
C PHE A 333 10.31 -3.30 13.93
N THR A 334 10.61 -2.46 14.93
CA THR A 334 9.70 -2.31 16.08
C THR A 334 8.37 -1.68 15.67
N ALA A 335 8.35 -0.70 14.77
CA ALA A 335 7.12 -0.12 14.26
C ALA A 335 6.27 -1.19 13.54
N MET A 336 6.89 -1.97 12.64
CA MET A 336 6.23 -3.07 11.93
C MET A 336 5.64 -4.09 12.90
N LEU A 337 6.41 -4.55 13.88
CA LEU A 337 5.94 -5.50 14.90
C LEU A 337 4.81 -4.90 15.74
N THR A 338 4.94 -3.64 16.17
CA THR A 338 3.92 -2.98 16.98
C THR A 338 2.59 -2.90 16.23
N VAL A 339 2.60 -2.45 14.97
CA VAL A 339 1.36 -2.39 14.17
C VAL A 339 0.77 -3.77 13.98
N GLY A 340 1.60 -4.77 13.64
CA GLY A 340 1.15 -6.14 13.43
C GLY A 340 0.51 -6.74 14.68
N VAL A 341 1.21 -6.69 15.81
CA VAL A 341 0.72 -7.26 17.09
C VAL A 341 -0.52 -6.51 17.59
N VAL A 342 -0.50 -5.17 17.58
CA VAL A 342 -1.65 -4.38 18.03
C VAL A 342 -2.86 -4.61 17.11
N SER A 343 -2.64 -4.74 15.80
CA SER A 343 -3.72 -5.04 14.86
C SER A 343 -4.38 -6.39 15.20
N ILE A 344 -3.58 -7.44 15.43
CA ILE A 344 -4.09 -8.76 15.81
C ILE A 344 -4.90 -8.67 17.12
N ILE A 345 -4.29 -8.12 18.18
CA ILE A 345 -4.94 -8.01 19.49
C ILE A 345 -6.26 -7.23 19.38
N THR A 346 -6.29 -6.14 18.63
CA THR A 346 -7.50 -5.31 18.50
C THR A 346 -8.57 -6.02 17.68
N ILE A 347 -8.21 -6.77 16.63
CA ILE A 347 -9.14 -7.58 15.86
C ILE A 347 -9.77 -8.65 16.77
N GLU A 348 -8.97 -9.38 17.53
CA GLU A 348 -9.46 -10.39 18.47
C GLU A 348 -10.37 -9.82 19.55
N LEU A 349 -10.00 -8.67 20.12
CA LEU A 349 -10.83 -8.00 21.14
C LEU A 349 -12.14 -7.45 20.57
N SER A 350 -12.18 -6.99 19.33
CA SER A 350 -13.40 -6.52 18.68
C SER A 350 -14.39 -7.65 18.40
N LEU A 351 -13.91 -8.90 18.26
CA LEU A 351 -14.74 -10.10 18.11
C LEU A 351 -15.53 -10.47 19.36
N ILE A 352 -15.08 -10.07 20.55
CA ILE A 352 -15.75 -10.37 21.80
C ILE A 352 -17.04 -9.50 21.95
N HIS A 353 -17.16 -8.47 21.12
CA HIS A 353 -18.24 -7.48 21.22
C HIS A 353 -19.14 -7.38 19.95
N ILE A 354 -18.93 -8.22 18.93
CA ILE A 354 -19.79 -8.38 17.75
C ILE A 354 -20.40 -9.80 17.76
#